data_3da528f2ed2ef0621576d2510653693b
#
_entry.id   3da528f2ed2ef0621576d2510653693b
#
_cell.length_a   1.000
_cell.length_b   1.000
_cell.length_c   1.000
_cell.angle_alpha   90.00
_cell.angle_beta   90.00
_cell.angle_gamma   90.00
#
_symmetry.space_group_name_H-M   'P 1'
#
loop_
_entity.id
_entity.type
_entity.pdbx_description
1 polymer ?
#
loop_
_entity_poly.entity_id
_entity_poly.type
_entity_poly.pdbx_seq_one_letter_code
_entity_poly.pdbx_strand_id
1 'polypeptide(L)'
;APIQSGVRLSGNLDKNWRIGLMDIQTRQDEELNFAGENFGVVTLQRKVFDRSDISAIFVNKQAVSLNENQNNTSEYNRNIGLEYNYFSADNLWNGKLLFLKSLSPIASQQGEVFASHIGYQSTRWNWRIQQEYISGDYSAEVGFIPRNNYIKLQVTGGYLYYTKKDIPLLSHGPRVGRTYYFDTDFDKKDQTQQFDYLFNFKDRSRFTLGIRRQ
;
A
#
# COMPACT_ATOMS: atom_id res chain seq x y z
N ALA A 1 -24.57 2.78 7.03
CA ALA A 1 -25.12 3.16 8.35
C ALA A 1 -24.67 4.59 8.70
N PRO A 2 -25.54 5.43 9.31
CA PRO A 2 -25.20 6.79 9.68
C PRO A 2 -24.20 6.80 10.85
N ILE A 3 -23.22 7.70 10.81
CA ILE A 3 -22.27 7.91 11.90
C ILE A 3 -23.00 8.55 13.07
N GLN A 4 -22.91 7.96 14.25
CA GLN A 4 -23.48 8.48 15.49
C GLN A 4 -22.51 9.37 16.25
N SER A 5 -21.25 8.95 16.32
CA SER A 5 -20.18 9.70 16.97
C SER A 5 -18.83 9.29 16.42
N GLY A 6 -17.84 10.13 16.61
CA GLY A 6 -16.47 9.81 16.25
C GLY A 6 -15.47 10.75 16.93
N VAL A 7 -14.30 10.22 17.22
CA VAL A 7 -13.19 10.98 17.77
C VAL A 7 -11.90 10.63 17.03
N ARG A 8 -11.07 11.62 16.81
CA ARG A 8 -9.74 11.44 16.22
C ARG A 8 -8.70 12.26 16.96
N LEU A 9 -7.59 11.61 17.30
CA LEU A 9 -6.41 12.24 17.85
C LEU A 9 -5.21 11.85 16.97
N SER A 10 -4.37 12.81 16.60
CA SER A 10 -3.12 12.52 15.91
C SER A 10 -2.08 13.59 16.23
N GLY A 11 -0.83 13.18 16.42
CA GLY A 11 0.23 14.11 16.73
C GLY A 11 1.57 13.42 16.97
N ASN A 12 2.58 14.24 17.23
CA ASN A 12 3.89 13.77 17.67
C ASN A 12 3.92 13.77 19.19
N LEU A 13 4.32 12.64 19.79
CA LEU A 13 4.57 12.53 21.23
C LEU A 13 5.91 13.18 21.59
N ASP A 14 6.89 13.00 20.69
CA ASP A 14 8.21 13.62 20.79
C ASP A 14 8.83 13.75 19.37
N LYS A 15 10.16 13.94 19.30
CA LYS A 15 10.90 14.06 18.03
C LYS A 15 10.90 12.78 17.20
N ASN A 16 10.69 11.62 17.83
CA ASN A 16 10.83 10.31 17.21
C ASN A 16 9.51 9.55 17.12
N TRP A 17 8.55 9.84 17.99
CA TRP A 17 7.30 9.12 18.07
C TRP A 17 6.11 9.93 17.57
N ARG A 18 5.30 9.28 16.75
CA ARG A 18 4.01 9.79 16.26
C ARG A 18 2.92 8.77 16.60
N ILE A 19 1.77 9.27 17.04
CA ILE A 19 0.59 8.46 17.34
C ILE A 19 -0.61 8.95 16.52
N GLY A 20 -1.48 8.03 16.16
CA GLY A 20 -2.80 8.30 15.60
C GLY A 20 -3.82 7.37 16.26
N LEU A 21 -4.92 7.93 16.69
CA LEU A 21 -6.07 7.21 17.25
C LEU A 21 -7.33 7.70 16.54
N MET A 22 -8.22 6.78 16.22
CA MET A 22 -9.53 7.09 15.69
C MET A 22 -10.53 6.07 16.21
N ASP A 23 -11.69 6.53 16.62
CA ASP A 23 -12.83 5.69 16.96
C ASP A 23 -14.08 6.29 16.34
N ILE A 24 -14.87 5.47 15.65
CA ILE A 24 -16.11 5.87 15.00
C ILE A 24 -17.18 4.85 15.36
N GLN A 25 -18.31 5.34 15.84
CA GLN A 25 -19.50 4.56 16.13
C GLN A 25 -20.57 4.85 15.10
N THR A 26 -21.13 3.82 14.47
CA THR A 26 -22.29 3.91 13.58
C THR A 26 -23.55 3.41 14.30
N ARG A 27 -24.69 3.91 13.85
CA ARG A 27 -25.99 3.45 14.34
C ARG A 27 -26.47 2.27 13.51
N GLN A 28 -27.18 1.35 14.14
CA GLN A 28 -27.98 0.36 13.46
C GLN A 28 -29.03 1.02 12.56
N ASP A 29 -29.25 0.44 11.41
CA ASP A 29 -30.30 0.87 10.46
C ASP A 29 -31.17 -0.36 10.17
N GLU A 30 -32.38 -0.36 10.74
CA GLU A 30 -33.31 -1.49 10.62
C GLU A 30 -33.94 -1.57 9.22
N GLU A 31 -34.17 -0.41 8.57
CA GLU A 31 -34.77 -0.37 7.22
C GLU A 31 -33.84 -0.96 6.16
N LEU A 32 -32.53 -0.69 6.30
CA LEU A 32 -31.49 -1.19 5.40
C LEU A 32 -30.82 -2.47 5.91
N ASN A 33 -31.25 -2.99 7.06
CA ASN A 33 -30.70 -4.20 7.71
C ASN A 33 -29.18 -4.12 7.96
N PHE A 34 -28.65 -2.94 8.33
CA PHE A 34 -27.27 -2.75 8.74
C PHE A 34 -27.10 -2.79 10.25
N ALA A 35 -26.10 -3.55 10.71
CA ALA A 35 -25.71 -3.55 12.11
C ALA A 35 -25.09 -2.20 12.53
N GLY A 36 -25.25 -1.84 13.78
CA GLY A 36 -24.42 -0.82 14.39
C GLY A 36 -23.01 -1.36 14.55
N GLU A 37 -22.00 -0.59 14.15
CA GLU A 37 -20.60 -1.01 14.12
C GLU A 37 -19.70 0.01 14.80
N ASN A 38 -18.67 -0.47 15.47
CA ASN A 38 -17.57 0.34 16.00
C ASN A 38 -16.32 0.13 15.17
N PHE A 39 -15.67 1.22 14.75
CA PHE A 39 -14.43 1.23 14.00
C PHE A 39 -13.34 1.92 14.83
N GLY A 40 -12.35 1.14 15.26
CA GLY A 40 -11.19 1.65 15.99
C GLY A 40 -9.92 1.55 15.15
N VAL A 41 -9.10 2.59 15.13
CA VAL A 41 -7.78 2.58 14.48
C VAL A 41 -6.75 3.14 15.44
N VAL A 42 -5.67 2.39 15.61
CA VAL A 42 -4.48 2.82 16.37
C VAL A 42 -3.27 2.73 15.46
N THR A 43 -2.50 3.80 15.39
CA THR A 43 -1.22 3.82 14.67
C THR A 43 -0.11 4.34 15.58
N LEU A 44 1.05 3.71 15.49
CA LEU A 44 2.25 4.13 16.20
C LEU A 44 3.41 4.10 15.24
N GLN A 45 4.13 5.21 15.10
CA GLN A 45 5.29 5.32 14.23
C GLN A 45 6.49 5.80 15.04
N ARG A 46 7.64 5.18 14.82
CA ARG A 46 8.91 5.57 15.41
C ARG A 46 9.96 5.83 14.34
N LYS A 47 10.57 6.98 14.37
CA LYS A 47 11.79 7.24 13.60
C LYS A 47 12.93 6.40 14.14
N VAL A 48 13.64 5.71 13.23
CA VAL A 48 14.80 4.88 13.53
C VAL A 48 15.91 5.26 12.58
N PHE A 49 17.15 5.21 13.06
CA PHE A 49 18.29 5.73 12.31
C PHE A 49 18.08 7.21 11.93
N ASP A 50 18.76 7.68 10.88
CA ASP A 50 18.67 9.09 10.49
C ASP A 50 17.36 9.44 9.77
N ARG A 51 16.82 8.54 8.95
CA ARG A 51 15.74 8.85 7.98
C ARG A 51 14.70 7.74 7.81
N SER A 52 14.87 6.64 8.48
CA SER A 52 13.97 5.48 8.41
C SER A 52 12.92 5.54 9.50
N ASP A 53 11.87 4.78 9.35
CA ASP A 53 10.85 4.62 10.38
C ASP A 53 10.26 3.21 10.42
N ILE A 54 9.76 2.84 11.59
CA ILE A 54 8.96 1.65 11.83
C ILE A 54 7.58 2.11 12.27
N SER A 55 6.55 1.54 11.66
CA SER A 55 5.16 1.83 12.01
C SER A 55 4.41 0.54 12.34
N ALA A 56 3.52 0.63 13.33
CA ALA A 56 2.54 -0.39 13.64
C ALA A 56 1.14 0.19 13.46
N ILE A 57 0.23 -0.62 12.96
CA ILE A 57 -1.19 -0.27 12.82
C ILE A 57 -2.04 -1.40 13.38
N PHE A 58 -3.09 -1.03 14.09
CA PHE A 58 -4.17 -1.91 14.50
C PHE A 58 -5.48 -1.28 14.06
N VAL A 59 -6.30 -2.05 13.34
CA VAL A 59 -7.63 -1.66 12.88
C VAL A 59 -8.61 -2.66 13.43
N ASN A 60 -9.66 -2.20 14.07
CA ASN A 60 -10.75 -3.03 14.59
C ASN A 60 -12.06 -2.56 14.00
N LYS A 61 -12.81 -3.49 13.45
CA LYS A 61 -14.24 -3.37 13.19
C LYS A 61 -14.95 -4.35 14.09
N GLN A 62 -15.94 -3.89 14.86
CA GLN A 62 -16.71 -4.70 15.78
C GLN A 62 -18.19 -4.42 15.58
N ALA A 63 -18.99 -5.44 15.32
CA ALA A 63 -20.44 -5.32 15.35
C ALA A 63 -20.92 -5.11 16.79
N VAL A 64 -21.74 -4.08 17.02
CA VAL A 64 -22.25 -3.71 18.37
C VAL A 64 -23.66 -4.30 18.59
N SER A 65 -24.43 -4.47 17.49
CA SER A 65 -25.74 -5.11 17.54
C SER A 65 -25.85 -6.07 16.34
N LEU A 66 -25.96 -7.36 16.65
CA LEU A 66 -26.25 -8.39 15.65
C LEU A 66 -27.72 -8.77 15.82
N ASN A 67 -28.50 -8.68 14.74
CA ASN A 67 -29.81 -9.28 14.68
C ASN A 67 -29.68 -10.72 14.16
N GLU A 68 -30.51 -11.63 14.65
CA GLU A 68 -30.49 -13.06 14.28
C GLU A 68 -30.60 -13.30 12.75
N ASN A 69 -31.08 -12.33 11.99
CA ASN A 69 -31.22 -12.39 10.53
C ASN A 69 -30.00 -11.87 9.74
N GLN A 70 -28.91 -11.45 10.41
CA GLN A 70 -27.71 -10.89 9.77
C GLN A 70 -26.61 -11.94 9.62
N ASN A 71 -26.90 -13.07 8.99
CA ASN A 71 -25.99 -14.22 8.84
C ASN A 71 -24.69 -13.95 8.05
N ASN A 72 -24.52 -12.77 7.45
CA ASN A 72 -23.37 -12.43 6.60
C ASN A 72 -22.45 -11.35 7.17
N THR A 73 -22.69 -10.84 8.37
CA THR A 73 -21.83 -9.82 8.98
C THR A 73 -20.88 -10.49 9.94
N SER A 74 -19.58 -10.33 9.75
CA SER A 74 -18.59 -10.82 10.70
C SER A 74 -18.75 -10.08 12.03
N GLU A 75 -18.76 -10.81 13.13
CA GLU A 75 -18.84 -10.25 14.48
C GLU A 75 -17.71 -9.24 14.71
N TYR A 76 -16.52 -9.54 14.19
CA TYR A 76 -15.40 -8.61 14.16
C TYR A 76 -14.49 -8.89 12.95
N ASN A 77 -13.80 -7.84 12.49
CA ASN A 77 -12.66 -7.93 11.59
C ASN A 77 -11.53 -7.06 12.14
N ARG A 78 -10.40 -7.67 12.44
CA ARG A 78 -9.23 -7.00 12.99
C ARG A 78 -8.06 -7.14 12.05
N ASN A 79 -7.36 -6.04 11.82
CA ASN A 79 -6.15 -6.04 11.00
C ASN A 79 -4.99 -5.49 11.82
N ILE A 80 -3.89 -6.24 11.86
CA ILE A 80 -2.66 -5.85 12.52
C ILE A 80 -1.59 -5.73 11.45
N GLY A 81 -0.82 -4.65 11.48
CA GLY A 81 0.22 -4.38 10.50
C GLY A 81 1.50 -3.85 11.11
N LEU A 82 2.61 -4.21 10.46
CA LEU A 82 3.93 -3.65 10.70
C LEU A 82 4.51 -3.18 9.39
N GLU A 83 5.10 -2.00 9.39
CA GLU A 83 5.75 -1.38 8.24
C GLU A 83 7.12 -0.85 8.64
N TYR A 84 8.12 -1.11 7.81
CA TYR A 84 9.44 -0.50 7.89
C TYR A 84 9.71 0.26 6.61
N ASN A 85 9.97 1.56 6.74
CA ASN A 85 10.39 2.42 5.64
C ASN A 85 11.89 2.73 5.80
N TYR A 86 12.65 2.34 4.81
CA TYR A 86 14.09 2.57 4.73
C TYR A 86 14.42 3.72 3.80
N PHE A 87 15.26 4.63 4.27
CA PHE A 87 15.89 5.67 3.47
C PHE A 87 17.37 5.78 3.83
N SER A 88 18.25 5.72 2.82
CA SER A 88 19.68 5.96 3.02
C SER A 88 19.97 7.42 3.33
N ALA A 89 21.09 7.69 4.00
CA ALA A 89 21.51 9.04 4.37
C ALA A 89 21.69 9.97 3.15
N ASP A 90 22.15 9.42 2.04
CA ASP A 90 22.36 10.11 0.76
C ASP A 90 21.09 10.25 -0.11
N ASN A 91 19.92 9.74 0.34
CA ASN A 91 18.67 9.66 -0.42
C ASN A 91 18.68 8.87 -1.72
N LEU A 92 19.73 8.11 -1.99
CA LEU A 92 19.79 7.32 -3.21
C LEU A 92 18.97 6.04 -3.11
N TRP A 93 18.91 5.43 -1.93
CA TRP A 93 18.19 4.20 -1.69
C TRP A 93 16.92 4.42 -0.87
N ASN A 94 15.86 3.77 -1.26
CA ASN A 94 14.63 3.68 -0.50
C ASN A 94 14.09 2.24 -0.53
N GLY A 95 13.40 1.87 0.52
CA GLY A 95 12.82 0.54 0.65
C GLY A 95 11.61 0.54 1.57
N LYS A 96 10.81 -0.50 1.45
CA LYS A 96 9.66 -0.75 2.33
C LYS A 96 9.53 -2.25 2.56
N LEU A 97 9.23 -2.62 3.80
CA LEU A 97 8.71 -3.91 4.18
C LEU A 97 7.37 -3.68 4.86
N LEU A 98 6.34 -4.40 4.45
CA LEU A 98 5.00 -4.34 5.01
C LEU A 98 4.52 -5.76 5.27
N PHE A 99 3.99 -5.99 6.46
CA PHE A 99 3.27 -7.19 6.83
C PHE A 99 1.92 -6.80 7.43
N LEU A 100 0.84 -7.44 6.95
CA LEU A 100 -0.50 -7.30 7.51
C LEU A 100 -1.08 -8.68 7.79
N LYS A 101 -1.86 -8.80 8.85
CA LYS A 101 -2.61 -9.99 9.21
C LYS A 101 -4.06 -9.62 9.50
N SER A 102 -5.02 -10.30 8.86
CA SER A 102 -6.43 -10.21 9.20
C SER A 102 -6.84 -11.30 10.17
N LEU A 103 -7.69 -10.96 11.11
CA LEU A 103 -8.28 -11.83 12.12
C LEU A 103 -9.80 -11.64 12.09
N SER A 104 -10.55 -12.72 11.93
CA SER A 104 -12.00 -12.74 11.87
C SER A 104 -12.51 -14.03 12.52
N PRO A 105 -13.74 -14.10 13.03
CA PRO A 105 -14.34 -15.37 13.44
C PRO A 105 -14.58 -16.30 12.23
N ILE A 106 -14.59 -15.77 11.03
CA ILE A 106 -14.75 -16.52 9.78
C ILE A 106 -13.36 -16.96 9.29
N ALA A 107 -13.09 -18.27 9.25
CA ALA A 107 -11.78 -18.82 8.91
C ALA A 107 -11.28 -18.38 7.52
N SER A 108 -12.17 -18.27 6.52
CA SER A 108 -11.86 -17.76 5.18
C SER A 108 -11.58 -16.25 5.09
N GLN A 109 -11.53 -15.56 6.23
CA GLN A 109 -11.17 -14.15 6.35
C GLN A 109 -9.94 -13.93 7.24
N GLN A 110 -9.11 -14.96 7.42
CA GLN A 110 -7.90 -14.93 8.24
C GLN A 110 -6.66 -15.09 7.37
N GLY A 111 -6.31 -14.05 6.64
CA GLY A 111 -5.20 -14.08 5.71
C GLY A 111 -4.10 -13.09 6.05
N GLU A 112 -3.12 -13.03 5.17
CA GLU A 112 -1.94 -12.18 5.33
C GLU A 112 -1.55 -11.47 4.04
N VAL A 113 -0.89 -10.33 4.21
CA VAL A 113 -0.25 -9.56 3.15
C VAL A 113 1.21 -9.39 3.50
N PHE A 114 2.08 -9.63 2.53
CA PHE A 114 3.46 -9.24 2.57
C PHE A 114 3.79 -8.41 1.34
N ALA A 115 4.29 -7.20 1.55
CA ALA A 115 4.74 -6.35 0.46
C ALA A 115 6.12 -5.78 0.76
N SER A 116 6.96 -5.75 -0.26
CA SER A 116 8.29 -5.17 -0.15
C SER A 116 8.70 -4.45 -1.42
N HIS A 117 9.53 -3.44 -1.27
CA HIS A 117 10.27 -2.92 -2.40
C HIS A 117 11.63 -2.41 -1.95
N ILE A 118 12.56 -2.39 -2.90
CA ILE A 118 13.82 -1.67 -2.83
C ILE A 118 14.01 -0.90 -4.12
N GLY A 119 14.44 0.35 -4.01
CA GLY A 119 14.69 1.24 -5.13
C GLY A 119 15.96 2.03 -4.95
N TYR A 120 16.59 2.33 -6.06
CA TYR A 120 17.70 3.24 -6.17
C TYR A 120 17.33 4.38 -7.10
N GLN A 121 17.54 5.61 -6.68
CA GLN A 121 17.21 6.80 -7.46
C GLN A 121 18.32 7.83 -7.34
N SER A 122 19.10 7.93 -8.39
CA SER A 122 20.08 9.01 -8.56
C SER A 122 19.62 9.98 -9.66
N THR A 123 20.44 10.97 -9.96
CA THR A 123 20.18 11.90 -11.05
C THR A 123 20.01 11.21 -12.40
N ARG A 124 20.74 10.13 -12.65
CA ARG A 124 20.75 9.42 -13.94
C ARG A 124 20.07 8.06 -13.90
N TRP A 125 20.32 7.30 -12.86
CA TRP A 125 19.79 5.96 -12.70
C TRP A 125 18.56 5.96 -11.80
N ASN A 126 17.51 5.26 -12.21
CA ASN A 126 16.45 4.84 -11.33
C ASN A 126 16.14 3.37 -11.58
N TRP A 127 15.96 2.60 -10.54
CA TRP A 127 15.44 1.25 -10.61
C TRP A 127 14.71 0.89 -9.33
N ARG A 128 13.75 -0.04 -9.45
CA ARG A 128 12.97 -0.55 -8.34
C ARG A 128 12.62 -2.01 -8.57
N ILE A 129 12.75 -2.80 -7.54
CA ILE A 129 12.21 -4.16 -7.44
C ILE A 129 11.12 -4.11 -6.39
N GLN A 130 9.96 -4.64 -6.71
CA GLN A 130 8.79 -4.68 -5.84
C GLN A 130 8.19 -6.07 -5.85
N GLN A 131 7.85 -6.55 -4.68
CA GLN A 131 7.15 -7.81 -4.45
C GLN A 131 5.90 -7.55 -3.62
N GLU A 132 4.82 -8.27 -3.90
CA GLU A 132 3.57 -8.20 -3.18
C GLU A 132 2.92 -9.58 -3.17
N TYR A 133 2.55 -10.05 -2.00
CA TYR A 133 1.81 -11.27 -1.76
C TYR A 133 0.54 -10.92 -1.00
N ILE A 134 -0.61 -11.37 -1.48
CA ILE A 134 -1.89 -11.27 -0.78
C ILE A 134 -2.53 -12.65 -0.79
N SER A 135 -2.75 -13.21 0.39
CA SER A 135 -3.44 -14.52 0.51
C SER A 135 -4.90 -14.41 0.07
N GLY A 136 -5.48 -15.54 -0.35
CA GLY A 136 -6.89 -15.61 -0.74
C GLY A 136 -7.85 -15.23 0.39
N ASP A 137 -7.48 -15.55 1.61
CA ASP A 137 -8.29 -15.37 2.82
C ASP A 137 -8.05 -14.00 3.51
N TYR A 138 -7.23 -13.11 2.95
CA TYR A 138 -7.03 -11.80 3.54
C TYR A 138 -8.25 -10.92 3.36
N SER A 139 -8.76 -10.38 4.48
CA SER A 139 -9.93 -9.51 4.53
C SER A 139 -9.68 -8.26 5.36
N ALA A 140 -9.92 -7.08 4.77
CA ALA A 140 -9.86 -5.80 5.45
C ALA A 140 -11.19 -5.04 5.23
N GLU A 141 -12.15 -5.26 6.12
CA GLU A 141 -13.49 -4.68 6.00
C GLU A 141 -13.52 -3.15 6.21
N VAL A 142 -12.46 -2.59 6.77
CA VAL A 142 -12.27 -1.13 6.94
C VAL A 142 -11.38 -0.56 5.83
N GLY A 143 -10.93 -1.41 4.89
CA GLY A 143 -10.04 -1.04 3.81
C GLY A 143 -10.58 -1.43 2.44
N PHE A 144 -9.77 -1.20 1.40
CA PHE A 144 -10.06 -1.63 0.05
C PHE A 144 -8.95 -2.54 -0.47
N ILE A 145 -9.31 -3.75 -0.88
CA ILE A 145 -8.43 -4.74 -1.48
C ILE A 145 -8.93 -5.00 -2.89
N PRO A 146 -8.23 -4.55 -3.94
CA PRO A 146 -8.72 -4.69 -5.31
C PRO A 146 -8.70 -6.14 -5.82
N ARG A 147 -7.82 -6.97 -5.28
CA ARG A 147 -7.63 -8.37 -5.68
C ARG A 147 -6.95 -9.15 -4.56
N ASN A 148 -7.43 -10.36 -4.29
CA ASN A 148 -6.82 -11.34 -3.40
C ASN A 148 -6.19 -12.49 -4.20
N ASN A 149 -5.51 -13.38 -3.50
CA ASN A 149 -4.92 -14.61 -4.04
C ASN A 149 -3.93 -14.36 -5.17
N TYR A 150 -2.90 -13.54 -4.91
CA TYR A 150 -1.85 -13.30 -5.90
C TYR A 150 -0.48 -13.01 -5.31
N ILE A 151 0.51 -13.30 -6.11
CA ILE A 151 1.90 -12.85 -5.95
C ILE A 151 2.23 -11.95 -7.14
N LYS A 152 2.71 -10.75 -6.87
CA LYS A 152 3.20 -9.82 -7.89
C LYS A 152 4.68 -9.61 -7.73
N LEU A 153 5.40 -9.73 -8.82
CA LEU A 153 6.81 -9.34 -8.91
C LEU A 153 6.95 -8.28 -10.00
N GLN A 154 7.48 -7.13 -9.64
CA GLN A 154 7.69 -6.02 -10.57
C GLN A 154 9.13 -5.53 -10.50
N VAL A 155 9.75 -5.39 -11.67
CA VAL A 155 11.06 -4.79 -11.83
C VAL A 155 10.94 -3.63 -12.81
N THR A 156 11.45 -2.47 -12.43
CA THR A 156 11.53 -1.30 -13.30
C THR A 156 12.93 -0.73 -13.26
N GLY A 157 13.38 -0.20 -14.38
CA GLY A 157 14.70 0.46 -14.45
C GLY A 157 14.75 1.47 -15.57
N GLY A 158 15.53 2.52 -15.37
CA GLY A 158 15.70 3.57 -16.37
C GLY A 158 17.01 4.31 -16.21
N TYR A 159 17.44 4.91 -17.29
CA TYR A 159 18.62 5.75 -17.34
C TYR A 159 18.32 7.06 -18.08
N LEU A 160 18.81 8.18 -17.56
CA LEU A 160 18.64 9.50 -18.16
C LEU A 160 20.00 10.08 -18.62
N TYR A 161 20.07 10.40 -19.89
CA TYR A 161 21.15 11.18 -20.49
C TYR A 161 20.77 12.65 -20.38
N TYR A 162 21.67 13.45 -19.78
CA TYR A 162 21.50 14.92 -19.71
C TYR A 162 22.17 15.57 -20.90
N THR A 163 21.45 16.47 -21.54
CA THR A 163 21.92 17.17 -22.75
C THR A 163 22.73 18.42 -22.41
N LYS A 164 23.45 18.94 -23.38
CA LYS A 164 24.21 20.18 -23.25
C LYS A 164 23.29 21.42 -23.16
N LYS A 165 23.81 22.52 -22.65
CA LYS A 165 23.01 23.71 -22.25
C LYS A 165 22.19 24.40 -23.36
N ASP A 166 22.53 24.21 -24.63
CA ASP A 166 22.05 25.08 -25.73
C ASP A 166 20.84 24.53 -26.51
N ILE A 167 20.24 23.42 -26.06
CA ILE A 167 19.05 22.86 -26.69
C ILE A 167 17.87 22.83 -25.70
N PRO A 168 16.60 22.85 -26.19
CA PRO A 168 15.42 22.81 -25.33
C PRO A 168 15.28 21.53 -24.52
N LEU A 169 15.88 20.41 -24.97
CA LEU A 169 15.84 19.12 -24.30
C LEU A 169 16.74 19.13 -23.05
N LEU A 170 16.18 18.82 -21.90
CA LEU A 170 16.91 18.72 -20.63
C LEU A 170 17.56 17.35 -20.46
N SER A 171 16.77 16.30 -20.65
CA SER A 171 17.24 14.91 -20.54
C SER A 171 16.36 13.96 -21.35
N HIS A 172 16.92 12.82 -21.71
CA HIS A 172 16.19 11.75 -22.38
C HIS A 172 16.75 10.40 -21.96
N GLY A 173 15.98 9.33 -22.20
CA GLY A 173 16.52 7.99 -21.95
C GLY A 173 15.48 6.90 -21.89
N PRO A 174 15.94 5.62 -21.90
CA PRO A 174 15.09 4.46 -21.83
C PRO A 174 14.59 4.20 -20.42
N ARG A 175 13.39 3.63 -20.35
CA ARG A 175 12.81 3.03 -19.16
C ARG A 175 12.21 1.67 -19.53
N VAL A 176 12.52 0.65 -18.77
CA VAL A 176 12.00 -0.70 -18.94
C VAL A 176 11.23 -1.11 -17.68
N GLY A 177 10.18 -1.89 -17.87
CA GLY A 177 9.39 -2.44 -16.77
C GLY A 177 8.92 -3.85 -17.10
N ARG A 178 8.91 -4.70 -16.09
CA ARG A 178 8.35 -6.03 -16.18
C ARG A 178 7.55 -6.33 -14.93
N THR A 179 6.32 -6.81 -15.11
CA THR A 179 5.45 -7.22 -14.01
C THR A 179 4.96 -8.63 -14.29
N TYR A 180 5.05 -9.48 -13.29
CA TYR A 180 4.50 -10.82 -13.30
C TYR A 180 3.47 -10.94 -12.20
N TYR A 181 2.38 -11.64 -12.50
CA TYR A 181 1.37 -12.06 -11.54
C TYR A 181 1.27 -13.58 -11.56
N PHE A 182 1.32 -14.13 -10.37
CA PHE A 182 1.08 -15.55 -10.10
C PHE A 182 -0.07 -15.65 -9.11
N ASP A 183 -0.74 -16.77 -9.04
CA ASP A 183 -1.55 -17.09 -7.87
C ASP A 183 -0.67 -17.58 -6.71
N THR A 184 -1.27 -17.89 -5.57
CA THR A 184 -0.55 -18.38 -4.39
C THR A 184 0.03 -19.79 -4.57
N ASP A 185 -0.37 -20.55 -5.58
CA ASP A 185 0.19 -21.83 -5.99
C ASP A 185 1.36 -21.70 -6.97
N PHE A 186 1.80 -20.45 -7.23
CA PHE A 186 2.87 -20.08 -8.17
C PHE A 186 2.54 -20.33 -9.66
N ASP A 187 1.28 -20.51 -9.99
CA ASP A 187 0.85 -20.55 -11.38
C ASP A 187 0.83 -19.15 -11.97
N LYS A 188 1.56 -18.96 -13.07
CA LYS A 188 1.61 -17.66 -13.75
C LYS A 188 0.25 -17.34 -14.39
N LYS A 189 -0.31 -16.19 -14.04
CA LYS A 189 -1.62 -15.72 -14.57
C LYS A 189 -1.44 -14.63 -15.62
N ASP A 190 -0.62 -13.61 -15.31
CA ASP A 190 -0.45 -12.45 -16.16
C ASP A 190 1.01 -12.00 -16.21
N GLN A 191 1.38 -11.33 -17.28
CA GLN A 191 2.63 -10.58 -17.36
C GLN A 191 2.42 -9.30 -18.14
N THR A 192 3.15 -8.27 -17.76
CA THR A 192 3.22 -7.04 -18.54
C THR A 192 4.68 -6.69 -18.78
N GLN A 193 5.00 -6.35 -20.01
CA GLN A 193 6.30 -5.81 -20.41
C GLN A 193 6.09 -4.40 -20.95
N GLN A 194 6.92 -3.47 -20.50
CA GLN A 194 6.85 -2.09 -20.92
C GLN A 194 8.24 -1.59 -21.27
N PHE A 195 8.33 -0.92 -22.41
CA PHE A 195 9.49 -0.16 -22.82
C PHE A 195 9.05 1.25 -23.17
N ASP A 196 9.63 2.24 -22.53
CA ASP A 196 9.40 3.65 -22.82
C ASP A 196 10.72 4.32 -23.16
N TYR A 197 10.67 5.33 -24.02
CA TYR A 197 11.72 6.29 -24.18
C TYR A 197 11.20 7.68 -23.79
N LEU A 198 11.85 8.30 -22.80
CA LEU A 198 11.44 9.55 -22.18
C LEU A 198 12.21 10.71 -22.78
N PHE A 199 11.54 11.84 -23.00
CA PHE A 199 12.13 13.13 -23.35
C PHE A 199 11.61 14.18 -22.40
N ASN A 200 12.47 14.79 -21.59
CA ASN A 200 12.13 15.86 -20.67
C ASN A 200 12.71 17.17 -21.19
N PHE A 201 11.88 18.19 -21.33
CA PHE A 201 12.28 19.49 -21.84
C PHE A 201 12.50 20.50 -20.71
N LYS A 202 13.23 21.58 -20.99
CA LYS A 202 13.55 22.64 -20.02
C LYS A 202 12.32 23.45 -19.57
N ASP A 203 11.30 23.54 -20.41
CA ASP A 203 9.99 24.14 -20.10
C ASP A 203 9.09 23.27 -19.22
N ARG A 204 9.60 22.14 -18.70
CA ARG A 204 8.92 21.11 -17.92
C ARG A 204 7.95 20.23 -18.71
N SER A 205 7.82 20.40 -20.02
CA SER A 205 7.07 19.46 -20.83
C SER A 205 7.78 18.11 -20.91
N ARG A 206 7.01 17.05 -21.13
CA ARG A 206 7.50 15.68 -21.27
C ARG A 206 6.84 15.01 -22.46
N PHE A 207 7.64 14.32 -23.25
CA PHE A 207 7.15 13.43 -24.28
C PHE A 207 7.64 12.00 -23.99
N THR A 208 6.77 11.02 -24.22
CA THR A 208 7.09 9.60 -23.99
C THR A 208 6.63 8.80 -25.18
N LEU A 209 7.55 8.03 -25.75
CA LEU A 209 7.25 6.96 -26.69
C LEU A 209 7.33 5.63 -25.97
N GLY A 210 6.30 4.79 -26.08
CA GLY A 210 6.27 3.53 -25.33
C GLY A 210 5.53 2.42 -26.06
N ILE A 211 5.95 1.21 -25.75
CA ILE A 211 5.29 -0.04 -26.14
C ILE A 211 4.98 -0.82 -24.86
N ARG A 212 3.75 -1.31 -24.75
CA ARG A 212 3.30 -2.22 -23.70
C ARG A 212 2.76 -3.50 -24.33
N ARG A 213 3.21 -4.63 -23.81
CA ARG A 213 2.71 -5.96 -24.13
C ARG A 213 2.17 -6.62 -22.85
N GLN A 214 1.00 -7.17 -22.94
CA GLN A 214 0.35 -8.00 -21.92
C GLN A 214 0.39 -9.46 -22.39
#